data_4fd2501712f196db58c7485e0965f172
#
_entry.id   4fd2501712f196db58c7485e0965f172
#
_cell.length_a   1.000
_cell.length_b   1.000
_cell.length_c   1.000
_cell.angle_alpha   90.00
_cell.angle_beta   90.00
_cell.angle_gamma   90.00
#
_symmetry.space_group_name_H-M   'P 1'
#
loop_
_entity.id
_entity.type
_entity.pdbx_description
1 polymer ?
#
loop_
_entity_poly.entity_id
_entity_poly.type
_entity_poly.pdbx_seq_one_letter_code
_entity_poly.pdbx_strand_id
1 'polypeptide(L)' 'MEDIILNQFCIGEEFTIHEFELDYIETKTDKNGIDYDYFKFTGKLTNENTKDIILVYNCDILRGIFVTLKS' A
#
# COMPACT_ATOMS: atom_id res chain seq x y z
N MET A 1 -17.28 -2.91 -5.63
CA MET A 1 -16.96 -1.55 -5.23
C MET A 1 -15.57 -1.45 -4.70
N GLU A 2 -15.23 -2.14 -3.63
CA GLU A 2 -13.84 -2.17 -3.21
C GLU A 2 -12.93 -2.73 -4.28
N ASP A 3 -13.47 -3.51 -5.20
CA ASP A 3 -12.69 -4.05 -6.31
C ASP A 3 -12.08 -2.97 -7.19
N ILE A 4 -12.75 -1.83 -7.29
CA ILE A 4 -12.25 -0.72 -8.09
C ILE A 4 -10.93 -0.20 -7.52
N ILE A 5 -10.85 -0.15 -6.19
CA ILE A 5 -9.63 0.30 -5.52
C ILE A 5 -8.55 -0.78 -5.58
N LEU A 6 -8.93 -2.02 -5.32
CA LEU A 6 -7.97 -3.13 -5.28
C LEU A 6 -7.44 -3.50 -6.66
N ASN A 7 -8.15 -3.15 -7.74
CA ASN A 7 -7.66 -3.40 -9.09
C ASN A 7 -6.36 -2.66 -9.39
N GLN A 8 -6.05 -1.61 -8.63
CA GLN A 8 -4.83 -0.85 -8.80
C GLN A 8 -3.64 -1.57 -8.18
N PHE A 9 -3.89 -2.44 -7.21
CA PHE A 9 -2.84 -3.17 -6.47
C PHE A 9 -3.27 -4.61 -6.29
N CYS A 10 -2.27 -5.50 -6.22
CA CYS A 10 -2.52 -6.92 -6.03
C CYS A 10 -1.67 -7.43 -4.88
N ILE A 11 -2.32 -8.03 -3.87
CA ILE A 11 -1.58 -8.64 -2.75
C ILE A 11 -0.65 -9.70 -3.31
N GLY A 12 0.61 -9.65 -2.89
CA GLY A 12 1.64 -10.56 -3.38
C GLY A 12 2.53 -9.98 -4.46
N GLU A 13 2.21 -8.79 -4.98
CA GLU A 13 3.05 -8.17 -6.00
C GLU A 13 4.34 -7.63 -5.40
N GLU A 14 5.36 -7.50 -6.23
CA GLU A 14 6.67 -7.04 -5.79
C GLU A 14 6.70 -5.52 -5.60
N PHE A 15 7.52 -5.08 -4.65
CA PHE A 15 7.73 -3.66 -4.36
C PHE A 15 8.12 -2.86 -5.61
N THR A 16 8.94 -3.45 -6.48
CA THR A 16 9.47 -2.75 -7.65
C THR A 16 8.40 -2.28 -8.63
N ILE A 17 7.21 -2.88 -8.59
CA ILE A 17 6.13 -2.49 -9.49
C ILE A 17 5.72 -1.03 -9.26
N HIS A 18 5.73 -0.57 -8.01
CA HIS A 18 5.29 0.79 -7.66
C HIS A 18 6.37 1.62 -6.99
N GLU A 19 7.64 1.17 -6.97
CA GLU A 19 8.66 1.80 -6.12
C GLU A 19 8.85 3.31 -6.35
N PHE A 20 8.63 3.79 -7.55
CA PHE A 20 8.80 5.21 -7.84
C PHE A 20 7.60 6.06 -7.44
N GLU A 21 6.55 5.42 -6.97
CA GLU A 21 5.32 6.10 -6.56
C GLU A 21 5.02 5.86 -5.08
N LEU A 22 6.05 5.58 -4.29
CA LEU A 22 5.90 5.27 -2.87
C LEU A 22 6.77 6.17 -2.02
N ASP A 23 6.17 6.73 -0.96
CA ASP A 23 6.88 7.48 0.06
C ASP A 23 6.92 6.64 1.33
N TYR A 24 8.13 6.37 1.81
CA TYR A 24 8.31 5.59 3.03
C TYR A 24 7.73 6.34 4.24
N ILE A 25 6.99 5.63 5.07
CA ILE A 25 6.43 6.17 6.31
C ILE A 25 7.19 5.65 7.53
N GLU A 26 7.15 4.35 7.74
CA GLU A 26 7.76 3.72 8.90
C GLU A 26 7.82 2.21 8.74
N THR A 27 8.62 1.58 9.56
CA THR A 27 8.67 0.12 9.64
C THR A 27 8.16 -0.28 11.02
N LYS A 28 7.23 -1.23 11.05
CA LYS A 28 6.72 -1.78 12.31
C LYS A 28 7.07 -3.25 12.38
N THR A 29 7.47 -3.69 13.56
CA THR A 29 7.79 -5.09 13.80
C THR A 29 6.67 -5.69 14.65
N ASP A 30 6.11 -6.81 14.21
CA ASP A 30 5.05 -7.46 14.99
C ASP A 30 5.62 -8.31 16.13
N LYS A 31 4.75 -8.94 16.89
CA LYS A 31 5.17 -9.72 18.05
C LYS A 31 5.99 -10.96 17.69
N ASN A 32 5.95 -11.37 16.43
CA ASN A 32 6.71 -12.51 15.94
C ASN A 32 8.04 -12.09 15.33
N GLY A 33 8.38 -10.80 15.38
CA GLY A 33 9.62 -10.30 14.83
C GLY A 33 9.58 -10.07 13.32
N ILE A 34 8.40 -10.03 12.73
CA ILE A 34 8.24 -9.79 11.30
C ILE A 34 8.12 -8.29 11.06
N ASP A 35 8.97 -7.77 10.17
CA ASP A 35 8.99 -6.35 9.84
C ASP A 35 8.05 -6.06 8.67
N TYR A 36 7.27 -4.99 8.82
CA TYR A 36 6.38 -4.50 7.78
C TYR A 36 6.73 -3.05 7.47
N ASP A 37 7.00 -2.76 6.20
CA ASP A 37 7.33 -1.43 5.74
C ASP A 37 6.07 -0.74 5.22
N TYR A 38 5.77 0.42 5.77
CA TYR A 38 4.59 1.20 5.40
C TYR A 38 4.97 2.30 4.45
N PHE A 39 4.27 2.39 3.32
CA PHE A 39 4.50 3.41 2.31
C PHE A 39 3.19 4.07 1.93
N LYS A 40 3.26 5.37 1.65
CA LYS A 40 2.13 6.10 1.10
C LYS A 40 2.25 6.10 -0.42
N PHE A 41 1.19 5.71 -1.11
CA PHE A 41 1.17 5.74 -2.57
C PHE A 41 1.02 7.19 -3.02
N THR A 42 1.93 7.65 -3.88
CA THR A 42 1.95 9.03 -4.37
C THR A 42 1.55 9.15 -5.83
N GLY A 43 1.24 8.03 -6.47
CA GLY A 43 0.82 8.03 -7.86
C GLY A 43 -0.63 8.45 -8.02
N LYS A 44 -1.12 8.29 -9.24
CA LYS A 44 -2.49 8.68 -9.57
C LYS A 44 -3.50 7.72 -8.93
N LEU A 45 -4.47 8.28 -8.23
CA LEU A 45 -5.56 7.50 -7.64
C LEU A 45 -6.64 7.30 -8.69
N THR A 46 -7.06 6.04 -8.87
CA THR A 46 -8.05 5.69 -9.88
C THR A 46 -9.48 5.92 -9.43
N ASN A 47 -9.69 6.00 -8.12
CA ASN A 47 -11.02 6.27 -7.57
C ASN A 47 -11.03 7.64 -6.93
N GLU A 48 -11.86 8.55 -7.44
CA GLU A 48 -11.91 9.93 -6.98
C GLU A 48 -12.37 10.08 -5.53
N ASN A 49 -12.97 9.05 -4.95
CA ASN A 49 -13.39 9.07 -3.55
C ASN A 49 -12.26 8.64 -2.61
N THR A 50 -11.13 8.24 -3.14
CA THR A 50 -9.99 7.83 -2.33
C THR A 50 -9.15 9.04 -1.97
N LYS A 51 -8.86 9.19 -0.67
CA LYS A 51 -7.98 10.24 -0.18
C LYS A 51 -6.54 9.79 -0.17
N ASP A 52 -6.27 8.64 0.46
CA ASP A 52 -4.93 8.09 0.60
C ASP A 52 -4.94 6.58 0.47
N ILE A 53 -3.84 6.03 -0.01
CA ILE A 53 -3.62 4.60 -0.02
C ILE A 53 -2.27 4.33 0.66
N ILE A 54 -2.29 3.45 1.65
CA ILE A 54 -1.08 3.01 2.35
C ILE A 54 -0.83 1.56 1.97
N LEU A 55 0.38 1.28 1.49
CA LEU A 55 0.78 -0.06 1.11
C LEU A 55 1.76 -0.60 2.14
N VAL A 56 1.57 -1.86 2.52
CA VAL A 56 2.39 -2.51 3.54
C VAL A 56 3.14 -3.66 2.89
N TYR A 57 4.46 -3.61 2.99
CA TYR A 57 5.34 -4.61 2.38
C TYR A 57 6.11 -5.41 3.43
N ASN A 58 6.35 -6.68 3.13
CA ASN A 58 7.24 -7.53 3.90
C ASN A 58 8.13 -8.25 2.91
N CYS A 59 9.45 -8.12 3.07
CA CYS A 59 10.43 -8.71 2.15
C CYS A 59 10.13 -8.32 0.70
N ASP A 60 9.78 -7.03 0.49
CA ASP A 60 9.47 -6.45 -0.82
C ASP A 60 8.24 -7.04 -1.50
N ILE A 61 7.39 -7.72 -0.74
CA ILE A 61 6.13 -8.28 -1.24
C ILE A 61 4.96 -7.55 -0.57
N LEU A 62 4.01 -7.11 -1.37
CA LEU A 62 2.82 -6.41 -0.86
C LEU A 62 1.96 -7.35 -0.03
N ARG A 63 1.75 -6.97 1.23
CA ARG A 63 0.99 -7.78 2.18
C ARG A 63 -0.30 -7.13 2.65
N GLY A 64 -0.40 -5.82 2.54
CA GLY A 64 -1.60 -5.14 3.02
C GLY A 64 -1.84 -3.84 2.28
N ILE A 65 -3.11 -3.45 2.22
CA ILE A 65 -3.54 -2.22 1.56
C ILE A 65 -4.54 -1.54 2.49
N PHE A 66 -4.25 -0.29 2.86
CA PHE A 66 -5.16 0.51 3.67
C PHE A 66 -5.62 1.70 2.84
N VAL A 67 -6.91 1.86 2.73
CA VAL A 67 -7.50 2.93 1.93
C VAL A 67 -8.26 3.88 2.82
N THR A 68 -7.97 5.18 2.69
CA THR A 68 -8.72 6.23 3.38
C THR A 68 -9.61 6.91 2.34
N LEU A 69 -10.88 6.99 2.64
CA LEU A 69 -11.85 7.62 1.74
C LEU A 69 -12.06 9.08 2.11
N LYS A 70 -12.41 9.88 1.11
CA LYS A 70 -12.79 11.27 1.35
C LYS A 70 -14.13 11.29 2.08
N SER A 71 -14.27 12.20 3.01
CA SER A 71 -15.53 12.35 3.76
C SER A 71 -16.44 13.36 3.09
#